data_1a88b8693611b12072b52b0a4c7c0c71
#
_entry.id   1a88b8693611b12072b52b0a4c7c0c71
#
_cell.length_a   1.000
_cell.length_b   1.000
_cell.length_c   1.000
_cell.angle_alpha   90.00
_cell.angle_beta   90.00
_cell.angle_gamma   90.00
#
_symmetry.space_group_name_H-M   'P 1'
#
loop_
_entity.id
_entity.type
_entity.pdbx_description
1 polymer ?
#
loop_
_entity_poly.entity_id
_entity_poly.type
_entity_poly.pdbx_seq_one_letter_code
_entity_poly.pdbx_strand_id
1 'polypeptide(L)'
;MKIEGSCVTFEPCDAAFVKKFGPLEAANMVLDYHSVHPNMPFLYDAEQLAGFFGISCGELNHIVNHIQKEYKKAFLPKKDGTYRSLYIPSIRLQFCLGPIKDRILSQLPVSKFATAYQKGSSTRKNAEPHIGKKNLLKLDITDFFGSISFEQVLCAAFNTRYVSKQVGFLLTSLCCKNDALPQGSPTSPALSNIVMRRFDDQIGRWCNQRQITYTRYCDDMTFSSDRPLYGVYQK
;
A
#
# COMPACT_ATOMS: atom_id res chain seq x y z
N MET A 1 -8.63 19.95 -8.86
CA MET A 1 -7.67 20.97 -9.35
C MET A 1 -6.96 20.50 -10.61
N LYS A 2 -6.52 21.42 -11.45
CA LYS A 2 -5.72 21.15 -12.66
C LYS A 2 -4.45 21.99 -12.63
N ILE A 3 -3.37 21.47 -13.19
CA ILE A 3 -2.07 22.15 -13.26
C ILE A 3 -1.67 22.24 -14.74
N GLU A 4 -1.40 23.45 -15.20
CA GLU A 4 -0.90 23.72 -16.55
C GLU A 4 0.33 24.62 -16.44
N GLY A 5 1.53 24.03 -16.57
CA GLY A 5 2.79 24.72 -16.30
C GLY A 5 2.88 25.19 -14.84
N SER A 6 3.01 26.51 -14.65
CA SER A 6 3.02 27.15 -13.33
C SER A 6 1.65 27.65 -12.86
N CYS A 7 0.58 27.35 -13.58
CA CYS A 7 -0.77 27.77 -13.24
C CYS A 7 -1.55 26.62 -12.59
N VAL A 8 -2.23 26.91 -11.46
CA VAL A 8 -3.12 25.99 -10.76
C VAL A 8 -4.56 26.49 -10.87
N THR A 9 -5.44 25.66 -11.42
CA THR A 9 -6.87 25.93 -11.48
C THR A 9 -7.58 25.08 -10.41
N PHE A 10 -8.30 25.72 -9.50
CA PHE A 10 -9.05 25.08 -8.43
C PHE A 10 -10.45 24.69 -8.88
N GLU A 11 -10.94 23.56 -8.40
CA GLU A 11 -12.28 23.03 -8.61
C GLU A 11 -13.16 23.23 -7.36
N PRO A 12 -14.47 23.03 -7.42
CA PRO A 12 -15.34 23.25 -6.26
C PRO A 12 -14.96 22.46 -5.01
N CYS A 13 -14.40 21.25 -5.16
CA CYS A 13 -13.89 20.43 -4.03
C CYS A 13 -12.64 21.03 -3.36
N ASP A 14 -11.99 22.03 -3.96
CA ASP A 14 -10.83 22.70 -3.39
C ASP A 14 -11.19 23.94 -2.58
N ALA A 15 -12.49 24.30 -2.51
CA ALA A 15 -12.94 25.57 -1.93
C ALA A 15 -12.53 25.74 -0.46
N ALA A 16 -12.64 24.70 0.36
CA ALA A 16 -12.23 24.75 1.78
C ALA A 16 -10.73 24.95 1.94
N PHE A 17 -9.92 24.25 1.12
CA PHE A 17 -8.48 24.39 1.08
C PHE A 17 -8.06 25.82 0.67
N VAL A 18 -8.62 26.33 -0.42
CA VAL A 18 -8.34 27.71 -0.91
C VAL A 18 -8.78 28.77 0.09
N LYS A 19 -9.94 28.58 0.75
CA LYS A 19 -10.42 29.48 1.82
C LYS A 19 -9.47 29.52 3.01
N LYS A 20 -8.84 28.39 3.35
CA LYS A 20 -7.95 28.29 4.51
C LYS A 20 -6.62 28.98 4.28
N PHE A 21 -6.01 28.83 3.11
CA PHE A 21 -4.65 29.31 2.84
C PHE A 21 -4.61 30.57 1.95
N GLY A 22 -5.69 30.90 1.29
CA GLY A 22 -5.71 31.86 0.21
C GLY A 22 -5.24 31.26 -1.13
N PRO A 23 -5.67 31.84 -2.26
CA PRO A 23 -5.44 31.24 -3.58
C PRO A 23 -3.96 31.14 -3.96
N LEU A 24 -3.14 32.13 -3.59
CA LEU A 24 -1.72 32.16 -3.95
C LEU A 24 -0.91 31.11 -3.14
N GLU A 25 -1.11 31.06 -1.84
CA GLU A 25 -0.41 30.08 -0.99
C GLU A 25 -0.87 28.66 -1.30
N ALA A 26 -2.16 28.45 -1.51
CA ALA A 26 -2.71 27.17 -1.97
C ALA A 26 -2.08 26.71 -3.29
N ALA A 27 -1.92 27.61 -4.28
CA ALA A 27 -1.28 27.29 -5.54
C ALA A 27 0.20 26.92 -5.35
N ASN A 28 0.94 27.67 -4.55
CA ASN A 28 2.34 27.37 -4.25
C ASN A 28 2.50 26.00 -3.57
N MET A 29 1.66 25.65 -2.59
CA MET A 29 1.67 24.35 -1.94
C MET A 29 1.45 23.20 -2.94
N VAL A 30 0.54 23.38 -3.88
CA VAL A 30 0.25 22.38 -4.92
C VAL A 30 1.42 22.22 -5.88
N LEU A 31 2.03 23.32 -6.33
CA LEU A 31 3.18 23.30 -7.22
C LEU A 31 4.41 22.66 -6.55
N ASP A 32 4.69 23.01 -5.30
CA ASP A 32 5.74 22.38 -4.50
C ASP A 32 5.55 20.88 -4.36
N TYR A 33 4.32 20.46 -4.06
CA TYR A 33 3.98 19.05 -3.98
C TYR A 33 4.26 18.32 -5.31
N HIS A 34 3.76 18.87 -6.42
CA HIS A 34 3.92 18.24 -7.73
C HIS A 34 5.35 18.30 -8.28
N SER A 35 6.18 19.24 -7.81
CA SER A 35 7.60 19.24 -8.15
C SER A 35 8.33 17.97 -7.66
N VAL A 36 7.88 17.43 -6.54
CA VAL A 36 8.42 16.20 -5.91
C VAL A 36 7.63 14.96 -6.28
N HIS A 37 6.32 15.09 -6.49
CA HIS A 37 5.37 14.01 -6.75
C HIS A 37 4.51 14.27 -7.99
N PRO A 38 5.08 14.31 -9.21
CA PRO A 38 4.38 14.79 -10.40
C PRO A 38 3.15 13.96 -10.80
N ASN A 39 3.10 12.69 -10.41
CA ASN A 39 2.03 11.76 -10.78
C ASN A 39 1.05 11.44 -9.63
N MET A 40 1.27 12.02 -8.43
CA MET A 40 0.38 11.79 -7.29
C MET A 40 -0.69 12.89 -7.17
N PRO A 41 -1.93 12.56 -6.81
CA PRO A 41 -2.92 13.57 -6.52
C PRO A 41 -2.57 14.34 -5.25
N PHE A 42 -2.75 15.66 -5.27
CA PHE A 42 -2.69 16.47 -4.05
C PHE A 42 -4.02 16.38 -3.32
N LEU A 43 -4.02 15.87 -2.10
CA LEU A 43 -5.21 15.62 -1.29
C LEU A 43 -4.98 16.14 0.13
N TYR A 44 -5.54 17.29 0.43
CA TYR A 44 -5.33 17.97 1.71
C TYR A 44 -6.47 17.72 2.71
N ASP A 45 -7.72 17.68 2.24
CA ASP A 45 -8.90 17.53 3.11
C ASP A 45 -9.88 16.47 2.59
N ALA A 46 -10.95 16.25 3.35
CA ALA A 46 -11.97 15.26 3.02
C ALA A 46 -12.78 15.63 1.77
N GLU A 47 -12.94 16.91 1.46
CA GLU A 47 -13.68 17.38 0.29
C GLU A 47 -12.91 17.07 -0.98
N GLN A 48 -11.60 17.33 -0.98
CA GLN A 48 -10.73 16.96 -2.10
C GLN A 48 -10.64 15.43 -2.27
N LEU A 49 -10.58 14.67 -1.16
CA LEU A 49 -10.58 13.22 -1.23
C LEU A 49 -11.89 12.67 -1.79
N ALA A 50 -13.04 13.21 -1.38
CA ALA A 50 -14.34 12.85 -1.93
C ALA A 50 -14.44 13.20 -3.42
N GLY A 51 -14.00 14.40 -3.82
CA GLY A 51 -13.89 14.82 -5.21
C GLY A 51 -12.97 13.94 -6.05
N PHE A 52 -11.86 13.48 -5.47
CA PHE A 52 -10.95 12.52 -6.12
C PHE A 52 -11.62 11.19 -6.46
N PHE A 53 -12.55 10.73 -5.63
CA PHE A 53 -13.37 9.54 -5.89
C PHE A 53 -14.63 9.85 -6.72
N GLY A 54 -14.99 11.12 -6.95
CA GLY A 54 -16.22 11.50 -7.63
C GLY A 54 -17.48 11.23 -6.80
N ILE A 55 -17.39 11.27 -5.46
CA ILE A 55 -18.50 11.10 -4.51
C ILE A 55 -18.64 12.31 -3.60
N SER A 56 -19.73 12.39 -2.85
CA SER A 56 -19.93 13.42 -1.83
C SER A 56 -19.15 13.11 -0.54
N CYS A 57 -18.83 14.14 0.26
CA CYS A 57 -18.28 13.95 1.61
C CYS A 57 -19.21 13.11 2.51
N GLY A 58 -20.52 13.24 2.35
CA GLY A 58 -21.49 12.42 3.08
C GLY A 58 -21.34 10.94 2.76
N GLU A 59 -21.18 10.58 1.49
CA GLU A 59 -20.94 9.20 1.06
C GLU A 59 -19.58 8.67 1.54
N LEU A 60 -18.51 9.47 1.45
CA LEU A 60 -17.21 9.12 1.96
C LEU A 60 -17.27 8.79 3.46
N ASN A 61 -17.87 9.68 4.25
CA ASN A 61 -18.05 9.48 5.69
C ASN A 61 -18.92 8.26 5.99
N HIS A 62 -19.98 8.04 5.19
CA HIS A 62 -20.81 6.85 5.36
C HIS A 62 -20.03 5.56 5.11
N ILE A 63 -19.22 5.48 4.04
CA ILE A 63 -18.37 4.31 3.75
C ILE A 63 -17.39 4.06 4.90
N VAL A 64 -16.66 5.10 5.35
CA VAL A 64 -15.66 4.99 6.40
C VAL A 64 -16.28 4.54 7.72
N ASN A 65 -17.39 5.17 8.15
CA ASN A 65 -18.07 4.83 9.39
C ASN A 65 -18.72 3.43 9.40
N HIS A 66 -18.97 2.86 8.21
CA HIS A 66 -19.57 1.55 8.07
C HIS A 66 -18.65 0.56 7.36
N ILE A 67 -17.36 0.78 7.38
CA ILE A 67 -16.36 -0.01 6.64
C ILE A 67 -16.50 -1.52 6.87
N GLN A 68 -16.90 -1.93 8.08
CA GLN A 68 -17.11 -3.34 8.41
C GLN A 68 -18.23 -3.98 7.57
N LYS A 69 -19.25 -3.21 7.19
CA LYS A 69 -20.38 -3.66 6.36
C LYS A 69 -20.06 -3.61 4.87
N GLU A 70 -19.01 -2.87 4.49
CA GLU A 70 -18.57 -2.77 3.10
C GLU A 70 -17.81 -4.01 2.61
N TYR A 71 -17.53 -4.98 3.51
CA TYR A 71 -16.88 -6.23 3.15
C TYR A 71 -17.79 -7.44 3.40
N LYS A 72 -18.00 -8.24 2.35
CA LYS A 72 -18.66 -9.56 2.45
C LYS A 72 -17.61 -10.62 2.71
N LYS A 73 -17.79 -11.41 3.76
CA LYS A 73 -16.93 -12.57 4.04
C LYS A 73 -17.25 -13.71 3.08
N ALA A 74 -16.24 -14.27 2.45
CA ALA A 74 -16.30 -15.47 1.63
C ALA A 74 -15.25 -16.48 2.11
N PHE A 75 -15.43 -17.74 1.77
CA PHE A 75 -14.52 -18.82 2.15
C PHE A 75 -14.00 -19.49 0.89
N LEU A 76 -12.68 -19.63 0.80
CA LEU A 76 -12.00 -20.33 -0.28
C LEU A 76 -11.38 -21.62 0.27
N PRO A 77 -11.68 -22.81 -0.30
CA PRO A 77 -11.10 -24.06 0.18
C PRO A 77 -9.60 -24.09 -0.12
N LYS A 78 -8.81 -24.55 0.84
CA LYS A 78 -7.39 -24.85 0.69
C LYS A 78 -7.18 -26.31 0.31
N LYS A 79 -5.98 -26.64 -0.18
CA LYS A 79 -5.60 -28.01 -0.57
C LYS A 79 -5.59 -29.01 0.61
N ASP A 80 -5.40 -28.49 1.83
CA ASP A 80 -5.38 -29.27 3.07
C ASP A 80 -6.79 -29.52 3.67
N GLY A 81 -7.85 -29.12 2.97
CA GLY A 81 -9.25 -29.26 3.43
C GLY A 81 -9.71 -28.12 4.37
N THR A 82 -8.85 -27.21 4.77
CA THR A 82 -9.22 -26.03 5.54
C THR A 82 -9.74 -24.91 4.63
N TYR A 83 -10.28 -23.84 5.22
CA TYR A 83 -10.81 -22.71 4.49
C TYR A 83 -9.99 -21.44 4.76
N ARG A 84 -9.77 -20.66 3.70
CA ARG A 84 -9.22 -19.29 3.79
C ARG A 84 -10.38 -18.31 3.78
N SER A 85 -10.43 -17.41 4.77
CA SER A 85 -11.40 -16.32 4.79
C SER A 85 -10.95 -15.19 3.86
N LEU A 86 -11.84 -14.80 2.94
CA LEU A 86 -11.64 -13.63 2.09
C LEU A 86 -12.66 -12.56 2.45
N TYR A 87 -12.25 -11.31 2.34
CA TYR A 87 -13.11 -10.15 2.50
C TYR A 87 -13.25 -9.43 1.16
N ILE A 88 -14.40 -9.62 0.52
CA ILE A 88 -14.71 -9.04 -0.78
C ILE A 88 -15.31 -7.67 -0.55
N PRO A 89 -14.68 -6.57 -0.99
CA PRO A 89 -15.25 -5.23 -0.83
C PRO A 89 -16.49 -5.04 -1.69
N SER A 90 -17.45 -4.26 -1.21
CA SER A 90 -18.64 -3.85 -1.97
C SER A 90 -18.23 -3.09 -3.24
N ILE A 91 -19.12 -3.02 -4.23
CA ILE A 91 -18.89 -2.26 -5.45
C ILE A 91 -18.56 -0.80 -5.12
N ARG A 92 -19.27 -0.21 -4.16
CA ARG A 92 -19.05 1.17 -3.71
C ARG A 92 -17.67 1.37 -3.11
N LEU A 93 -17.21 0.44 -2.27
CA LEU A 93 -15.85 0.51 -1.72
C LEU A 93 -14.78 0.24 -2.79
N GLN A 94 -15.00 -0.71 -3.71
CA GLN A 94 -14.09 -0.96 -4.82
C GLN A 94 -13.87 0.28 -5.68
N PHE A 95 -14.91 1.10 -5.86
CA PHE A 95 -14.84 2.37 -6.59
C PHE A 95 -13.84 3.36 -5.95
N CYS A 96 -13.69 3.34 -4.63
CA CYS A 96 -12.65 4.10 -3.92
C CYS A 96 -11.28 3.41 -3.94
N LEU A 97 -11.25 2.08 -3.73
CA LEU A 97 -10.00 1.31 -3.64
C LEU A 97 -9.22 1.26 -4.95
N GLY A 98 -9.90 1.26 -6.10
CA GLY A 98 -9.28 1.28 -7.42
C GLY A 98 -8.36 2.49 -7.61
N PRO A 99 -8.88 3.73 -7.54
CA PRO A 99 -8.06 4.95 -7.62
C PRO A 99 -6.95 5.03 -6.56
N ILE A 100 -7.19 4.58 -5.32
CA ILE A 100 -6.13 4.50 -4.30
C ILE A 100 -4.99 3.63 -4.80
N LYS A 101 -5.28 2.41 -5.26
CA LYS A 101 -4.28 1.47 -5.77
C LYS A 101 -3.52 2.04 -6.97
N ASP A 102 -4.27 2.52 -7.97
CA ASP A 102 -3.70 2.84 -9.28
C ASP A 102 -3.04 4.22 -9.34
N ARG A 103 -3.51 5.21 -8.57
CA ARG A 103 -3.02 6.59 -8.62
C ARG A 103 -2.20 7.03 -7.40
N ILE A 104 -2.31 6.33 -6.27
CA ILE A 104 -1.54 6.64 -5.05
C ILE A 104 -0.51 5.56 -4.78
N LEU A 105 -0.94 4.32 -4.51
CA LEU A 105 -0.04 3.26 -4.08
C LEU A 105 0.97 2.85 -5.16
N SER A 106 0.59 2.93 -6.44
CA SER A 106 1.49 2.65 -7.58
C SER A 106 2.69 3.61 -7.66
N GLN A 107 2.61 4.77 -7.03
CA GLN A 107 3.69 5.78 -6.99
C GLN A 107 4.61 5.61 -5.77
N LEU A 108 4.19 4.81 -4.78
CA LEU A 108 4.98 4.63 -3.57
C LEU A 108 6.10 3.60 -3.78
N PRO A 109 7.29 3.86 -3.23
CA PRO A 109 8.41 2.98 -3.41
C PRO A 109 8.24 1.67 -2.64
N VAL A 110 8.65 0.58 -3.27
CA VAL A 110 8.72 -0.77 -2.68
C VAL A 110 10.14 -1.30 -2.71
N SER A 111 10.45 -2.31 -1.89
CA SER A 111 11.76 -2.92 -1.88
C SER A 111 12.02 -3.72 -3.17
N LYS A 112 13.25 -3.68 -3.68
CA LYS A 112 13.69 -4.53 -4.79
C LYS A 112 13.69 -6.02 -4.47
N PHE A 113 13.68 -6.37 -3.19
CA PHE A 113 13.64 -7.75 -2.71
C PHE A 113 12.22 -8.33 -2.65
N ALA A 114 11.20 -7.47 -2.69
CA ALA A 114 9.81 -7.90 -2.84
C ALA A 114 9.52 -8.21 -4.33
N THR A 115 9.29 -9.47 -4.64
CA THR A 115 9.15 -9.96 -6.03
C THR A 115 7.71 -10.30 -6.43
N ALA A 116 6.73 -10.09 -5.53
CA ALA A 116 5.30 -10.25 -5.80
C ALA A 116 4.60 -8.88 -5.93
N TYR A 117 3.39 -8.89 -6.50
CA TYR A 117 2.47 -7.75 -6.57
C TYR A 117 3.01 -6.51 -7.32
N GLN A 118 4.03 -6.66 -8.13
CA GLN A 118 4.59 -5.62 -8.97
C GLN A 118 4.39 -5.95 -10.45
N LYS A 119 4.37 -4.93 -11.31
CA LYS A 119 4.27 -5.12 -12.76
C LYS A 119 5.40 -6.02 -13.26
N GLY A 120 5.03 -7.09 -13.96
CA GLY A 120 5.99 -8.07 -14.48
C GLY A 120 6.53 -9.05 -13.43
N SER A 121 5.97 -9.10 -12.21
CA SER A 121 6.27 -10.14 -11.22
C SER A 121 5.82 -11.52 -11.66
N SER A 122 6.57 -12.54 -11.26
CA SER A 122 6.17 -13.95 -11.40
C SER A 122 6.91 -14.82 -10.42
N THR A 123 6.38 -16.01 -10.15
CA THR A 123 7.05 -17.03 -9.34
C THR A 123 8.39 -17.44 -9.94
N ARG A 124 8.50 -17.48 -11.28
CA ARG A 124 9.75 -17.73 -11.99
C ARG A 124 10.81 -16.70 -11.64
N LYS A 125 10.49 -15.40 -11.77
CA LYS A 125 11.41 -14.30 -11.42
C LYS A 125 11.84 -14.33 -9.94
N ASN A 126 10.95 -14.79 -9.06
CA ASN A 126 11.31 -14.99 -7.66
C ASN A 126 12.30 -16.13 -7.49
N ALA A 127 12.18 -17.22 -8.25
CA ALA A 127 13.02 -18.39 -8.14
C ALA A 127 14.40 -18.22 -8.81
N GLU A 128 14.49 -17.45 -9.90
CA GLU A 128 15.72 -17.28 -10.70
C GLU A 128 16.99 -16.97 -9.88
N PRO A 129 17.00 -16.05 -8.90
CA PRO A 129 18.20 -15.73 -8.12
C PRO A 129 18.68 -16.88 -7.22
N HIS A 130 17.83 -17.89 -6.98
CA HIS A 130 18.09 -19.03 -6.10
C HIS A 130 18.55 -20.30 -6.84
N ILE A 131 18.51 -20.28 -8.18
CA ILE A 131 18.90 -21.43 -8.99
C ILE A 131 20.38 -21.75 -8.78
N GLY A 132 20.70 -23.05 -8.61
CA GLY A 132 22.06 -23.55 -8.46
C GLY A 132 22.65 -23.37 -7.07
N LYS A 133 21.94 -22.79 -6.10
CA LYS A 133 22.41 -22.63 -4.73
C LYS A 133 22.32 -23.94 -3.95
N LYS A 134 23.37 -24.23 -3.13
CA LYS A 134 23.47 -25.47 -2.37
C LYS A 134 22.51 -25.54 -1.19
N ASN A 135 22.21 -24.39 -0.57
CA ASN A 135 21.37 -24.32 0.61
C ASN A 135 20.19 -23.38 0.34
N LEU A 136 19.00 -23.80 0.70
CA LEU A 136 17.76 -23.05 0.56
C LEU A 136 17.01 -23.09 1.89
N LEU A 137 16.55 -21.93 2.36
CA LEU A 137 15.65 -21.79 3.49
C LEU A 137 14.43 -20.98 3.02
N LYS A 138 13.23 -21.51 3.28
CA LYS A 138 11.97 -20.80 3.09
C LYS A 138 11.32 -20.57 4.44
N LEU A 139 10.86 -19.37 4.68
CA LEU A 139 10.08 -18.96 5.85
C LEU A 139 8.78 -18.34 5.38
N ASP A 140 7.69 -18.66 6.06
CA ASP A 140 6.35 -18.14 5.79
C ASP A 140 5.92 -17.19 6.90
N ILE A 141 5.29 -16.06 6.55
CA ILE A 141 4.76 -15.11 7.52
C ILE A 141 3.33 -15.50 7.83
N THR A 142 3.09 -15.98 9.06
CA THR A 142 1.76 -16.37 9.52
C THR A 142 0.80 -15.20 9.50
N ASP A 143 -0.39 -15.42 8.93
CA ASP A 143 -1.46 -14.43 8.79
C ASP A 143 -0.99 -13.08 8.24
N PHE A 144 -0.22 -13.13 7.15
CA PHE A 144 0.52 -12.00 6.60
C PHE A 144 -0.28 -10.70 6.51
N PHE A 145 -1.46 -10.73 5.88
CA PHE A 145 -2.29 -9.52 5.77
C PHE A 145 -2.91 -9.11 7.11
N GLY A 146 -3.38 -10.07 7.90
CA GLY A 146 -3.98 -9.79 9.21
C GLY A 146 -2.98 -9.29 10.24
N SER A 147 -1.69 -9.57 10.07
CA SER A 147 -0.63 -9.06 10.94
C SER A 147 -0.18 -7.63 10.62
N ILE A 148 -0.60 -7.07 9.47
CA ILE A 148 -0.31 -5.69 9.08
C ILE A 148 -1.41 -4.78 9.61
N SER A 149 -1.08 -4.03 10.66
CA SER A 149 -2.04 -3.18 11.37
C SER A 149 -2.37 -1.87 10.64
N PHE A 150 -3.49 -1.26 11.02
CA PHE A 150 -3.89 0.08 10.61
C PHE A 150 -2.77 1.11 10.78
N GLU A 151 -2.12 1.11 11.93
CA GLU A 151 -1.05 2.05 12.24
C GLU A 151 0.17 1.87 11.32
N GLN A 152 0.55 0.63 11.03
CA GLN A 152 1.63 0.34 10.10
C GLN A 152 1.30 0.83 8.69
N VAL A 153 0.06 0.65 8.23
CA VAL A 153 -0.41 1.16 6.93
C VAL A 153 -0.39 2.69 6.92
N LEU A 154 -0.95 3.33 7.94
CA LEU A 154 -0.95 4.79 8.07
C LEU A 154 0.48 5.33 8.01
N CYS A 155 1.37 4.81 8.85
CA CYS A 155 2.76 5.29 8.93
C CYS A 155 3.56 5.03 7.66
N ALA A 156 3.36 3.89 6.99
CA ALA A 156 4.16 3.53 5.83
C ALA A 156 3.69 4.17 4.52
N ALA A 157 2.37 4.33 4.34
CA ALA A 157 1.78 4.75 3.08
C ALA A 157 1.21 6.19 3.11
N PHE A 158 0.61 6.63 4.22
CA PHE A 158 -0.22 7.82 4.25
C PHE A 158 0.19 8.88 5.28
N ASN A 159 1.16 8.61 6.14
CA ASN A 159 1.73 9.62 7.05
C ASN A 159 2.93 10.30 6.39
N THR A 160 2.68 11.16 5.44
CA THR A 160 3.71 11.91 4.73
C THR A 160 3.57 13.40 5.00
N ARG A 161 4.64 14.17 4.73
CA ARG A 161 4.63 15.64 4.87
C ARG A 161 3.49 16.31 4.06
N TYR A 162 3.06 15.67 2.98
CA TYR A 162 2.13 16.23 2.00
C TYR A 162 0.70 15.70 2.11
N VAL A 163 0.46 14.76 2.98
CA VAL A 163 -0.88 14.23 3.25
C VAL A 163 -1.31 14.70 4.63
N SER A 164 -2.45 15.40 4.71
CA SER A 164 -2.97 15.81 6.02
C SER A 164 -3.29 14.59 6.87
N LYS A 165 -3.23 14.75 8.21
CA LYS A 165 -3.58 13.67 9.14
C LYS A 165 -4.99 13.12 8.89
N GLN A 166 -5.93 14.01 8.54
CA GLN A 166 -7.32 13.64 8.23
C GLN A 166 -7.39 12.74 6.99
N VAL A 167 -6.77 13.16 5.90
CA VAL A 167 -6.77 12.38 4.65
C VAL A 167 -6.04 11.05 4.82
N GLY A 168 -4.88 11.05 5.51
CA GLY A 168 -4.15 9.83 5.81
C GLY A 168 -5.00 8.82 6.60
N PHE A 169 -5.74 9.30 7.61
CA PHE A 169 -6.66 8.47 8.38
C PHE A 169 -7.79 7.92 7.51
N LEU A 170 -8.43 8.75 6.67
CA LEU A 170 -9.52 8.32 5.79
C LEU A 170 -9.05 7.28 4.76
N LEU A 171 -7.90 7.50 4.11
CA LEU A 171 -7.31 6.55 3.16
C LEU A 171 -7.00 5.20 3.84
N THR A 172 -6.44 5.24 5.05
CA THR A 172 -6.16 4.03 5.81
C THR A 172 -7.44 3.30 6.20
N SER A 173 -8.47 4.05 6.65
CA SER A 173 -9.78 3.48 7.01
C SER A 173 -10.45 2.77 5.84
N LEU A 174 -10.35 3.31 4.63
CA LEU A 174 -10.87 2.65 3.42
C LEU A 174 -10.13 1.37 3.08
N CYS A 175 -8.82 1.30 3.37
CA CYS A 175 -7.97 0.15 3.03
C CYS A 175 -7.96 -0.96 4.08
N CYS A 176 -8.34 -0.67 5.33
CA CYS A 176 -8.28 -1.60 6.45
C CYS A 176 -9.67 -2.08 6.87
N LYS A 177 -9.72 -3.28 7.45
CA LYS A 177 -10.89 -3.89 8.08
C LYS A 177 -10.46 -4.53 9.39
N ASN A 178 -11.20 -4.28 10.50
CA ASN A 178 -10.83 -4.78 11.84
C ASN A 178 -9.37 -4.42 12.18
N ASP A 179 -8.99 -3.17 11.94
CA ASP A 179 -7.66 -2.62 12.21
C ASP A 179 -6.48 -3.33 11.52
N ALA A 180 -6.74 -4.09 10.45
CA ALA A 180 -5.72 -4.79 9.68
C ALA A 180 -6.02 -4.80 8.18
N LEU A 181 -5.05 -5.23 7.36
CA LEU A 181 -5.25 -5.41 5.93
C LEU A 181 -6.18 -6.61 5.67
N PRO A 182 -7.31 -6.42 4.97
CA PRO A 182 -8.20 -7.52 4.64
C PRO A 182 -7.63 -8.37 3.50
N GLN A 183 -7.65 -9.68 3.66
CA GLN A 183 -7.35 -10.60 2.57
C GLN A 183 -8.48 -10.58 1.54
N GLY A 184 -8.20 -10.15 0.31
CA GLY A 184 -9.18 -10.02 -0.78
C GLY A 184 -9.45 -8.57 -1.21
N SER A 185 -8.93 -7.57 -0.49
CA SER A 185 -8.96 -6.18 -0.94
C SER A 185 -7.94 -5.93 -2.06
N PRO A 186 -8.27 -5.15 -3.09
CA PRO A 186 -7.36 -4.83 -4.18
C PRO A 186 -6.14 -4.00 -3.77
N THR A 187 -6.21 -3.32 -2.61
CA THR A 187 -5.12 -2.48 -2.09
C THR A 187 -4.15 -3.24 -1.19
N SER A 188 -4.59 -4.33 -0.53
CA SER A 188 -3.78 -5.08 0.43
C SER A 188 -2.45 -5.59 -0.13
N PRO A 189 -2.38 -6.11 -1.38
CA PRO A 189 -1.11 -6.54 -1.97
C PRO A 189 -0.07 -5.42 -2.10
N ALA A 190 -0.47 -4.25 -2.59
CA ALA A 190 0.44 -3.10 -2.74
C ALA A 190 0.86 -2.55 -1.36
N LEU A 191 -0.11 -2.38 -0.44
CA LEU A 191 0.16 -1.90 0.91
C LEU A 191 1.09 -2.82 1.68
N SER A 192 0.95 -4.14 1.56
CA SER A 192 1.86 -5.08 2.23
C SER A 192 3.32 -4.90 1.77
N ASN A 193 3.56 -4.67 0.48
CA ASN A 193 4.90 -4.38 -0.02
C ASN A 193 5.46 -3.04 0.48
N ILE A 194 4.60 -2.02 0.57
CA ILE A 194 4.99 -0.69 1.06
C ILE A 194 5.36 -0.76 2.56
N VAL A 195 4.54 -1.43 3.37
CA VAL A 195 4.80 -1.63 4.81
C VAL A 195 6.08 -2.42 5.05
N MET A 196 6.26 -3.53 4.32
CA MET A 196 7.42 -4.41 4.45
C MET A 196 8.71 -3.83 3.86
N ARG A 197 8.67 -2.70 3.15
CA ARG A 197 9.82 -2.14 2.46
C ARG A 197 11.05 -1.99 3.35
N ARG A 198 10.89 -1.41 4.55
CA ARG A 198 12.02 -1.19 5.47
C ARG A 198 12.63 -2.51 5.95
N PHE A 199 11.78 -3.47 6.29
CA PHE A 199 12.20 -4.80 6.68
C PHE A 199 12.97 -5.49 5.53
N ASP A 200 12.38 -5.56 4.34
CA ASP A 200 13.01 -6.17 3.17
C ASP A 200 14.36 -5.54 2.84
N ASP A 201 14.46 -4.20 2.89
CA ASP A 201 15.70 -3.49 2.60
C ASP A 201 16.78 -3.76 3.67
N GLN A 202 16.40 -3.89 4.95
CA GLN A 202 17.32 -4.22 6.04
C GLN A 202 17.83 -5.67 5.91
N ILE A 203 16.91 -6.62 5.77
CA ILE A 203 17.24 -8.05 5.62
C ILE A 203 18.04 -8.28 4.34
N GLY A 204 17.63 -7.66 3.23
CA GLY A 204 18.35 -7.81 1.96
C GLY A 204 19.77 -7.29 2.01
N ARG A 205 20.02 -6.13 2.66
CA ARG A 205 21.39 -5.62 2.88
C ARG A 205 22.19 -6.55 3.77
N TRP A 206 21.61 -7.04 4.86
CA TRP A 206 22.25 -7.99 5.78
C TRP A 206 22.64 -9.29 5.07
N CYS A 207 21.74 -9.83 4.22
CA CYS A 207 21.99 -11.01 3.40
C CYS A 207 23.11 -10.79 2.39
N ASN A 208 23.09 -9.66 1.65
CA ASN A 208 24.10 -9.35 0.65
C ASN A 208 25.51 -9.28 1.25
N GLN A 209 25.68 -8.71 2.45
CA GLN A 209 26.97 -8.68 3.16
C GLN A 209 27.49 -10.08 3.50
N ARG A 210 26.64 -11.11 3.49
CA ARG A 210 26.95 -12.51 3.85
C ARG A 210 26.90 -13.46 2.67
N GLN A 211 26.79 -12.94 1.46
CA GLN A 211 26.66 -13.74 0.24
C GLN A 211 25.43 -14.67 0.26
N ILE A 212 24.34 -14.20 0.92
CA ILE A 212 23.05 -14.85 0.94
C ILE A 212 22.14 -14.10 -0.04
N THR A 213 21.51 -14.83 -0.92
CA THR A 213 20.44 -14.30 -1.79
C THR A 213 19.12 -14.29 -1.01
N TYR A 214 18.44 -13.16 -1.00
CA TYR A 214 17.14 -12.98 -0.36
C TYR A 214 16.12 -12.47 -1.34
N THR A 215 14.92 -13.05 -1.33
CA THR A 215 13.72 -12.52 -1.97
C THR A 215 12.49 -12.78 -1.11
N ARG A 216 11.47 -11.92 -1.24
CA ARG A 216 10.14 -12.16 -0.66
C ARG A 216 9.08 -12.17 -1.76
N TYR A 217 8.29 -13.24 -1.80
CA TYR A 217 7.13 -13.38 -2.69
C TYR A 217 5.86 -13.50 -1.83
N CYS A 218 5.09 -12.42 -1.72
CA CYS A 218 3.97 -12.29 -0.77
C CYS A 218 4.45 -12.45 0.68
N ASP A 219 3.97 -13.50 1.35
CA ASP A 219 4.29 -14.00 2.69
C ASP A 219 5.55 -14.90 2.73
N ASP A 220 5.93 -15.48 1.58
CA ASP A 220 7.08 -16.37 1.45
C ASP A 220 8.42 -15.61 1.39
N MET A 221 9.29 -15.78 2.37
CA MET A 221 10.67 -15.31 2.37
C MET A 221 11.59 -16.45 1.96
N THR A 222 12.40 -16.23 0.94
CA THR A 222 13.36 -17.22 0.43
C THR A 222 14.78 -16.72 0.61
N PHE A 223 15.61 -17.56 1.23
CA PHE A 223 17.04 -17.33 1.43
C PHE A 223 17.84 -18.47 0.78
N SER A 224 18.91 -18.17 0.06
CA SER A 224 19.77 -19.20 -0.51
C SER A 224 21.24 -18.79 -0.50
N SER A 225 22.12 -19.79 -0.39
CA SER A 225 23.57 -19.57 -0.39
C SER A 225 24.30 -20.86 -0.73
N ASP A 226 25.54 -20.73 -1.18
CA ASP A 226 26.47 -21.86 -1.30
C ASP A 226 27.10 -22.25 0.04
N ARG A 227 26.94 -21.42 1.08
CA ARG A 227 27.37 -21.64 2.47
C ARG A 227 26.17 -22.00 3.35
N PRO A 228 26.38 -22.65 4.50
CA PRO A 228 25.32 -22.94 5.46
C PRO A 228 24.57 -21.67 5.93
N LEU A 229 23.26 -21.79 6.12
CA LEU A 229 22.35 -20.69 6.48
C LEU A 229 22.06 -20.58 7.99
N TYR A 230 22.90 -21.15 8.86
CA TYR A 230 22.65 -21.25 10.31
C TYR A 230 22.38 -19.91 11.02
N GLY A 231 22.86 -18.79 10.50
CA GLY A 231 22.64 -17.47 11.12
C GLY A 231 21.34 -16.78 10.71
N VAL A 232 20.58 -17.33 9.77
CA VAL A 232 19.37 -16.65 9.25
C VAL A 232 18.22 -16.72 10.23
N TYR A 233 18.02 -17.86 10.91
CA TYR A 233 16.90 -18.09 11.84
C TYR A 233 17.20 -17.69 13.29
N GLN A 234 18.36 -17.10 13.56
CA GLN A 234 18.71 -16.56 14.87
C GLN A 234 18.54 -15.03 14.95
N LYS A 235 18.06 -14.40 13.90
CA LYS A 235 17.86 -12.97 13.77
C LYS A 235 16.40 -12.59 13.56
#